data_861a3882698688a07b9048b3c244638a
#
_entry.id   861a3882698688a07b9048b3c244638a
#
_cell.length_a   1.000
_cell.length_b   1.000
_cell.length_c   1.000
_cell.angle_alpha   90.00
_cell.angle_beta   90.00
_cell.angle_gamma   90.00
#
_symmetry.space_group_name_H-M   'P 1'
#
loop_
_entity.id
_entity.type
_entity.pdbx_description
1 polymer ?
#
loop_
_entity_poly.entity_id
_entity_poly.type
_entity_poly.pdbx_seq_one_letter_code
_entity_poly.pdbx_strand_id
1 'polypeptide(L)'
;MQRQMKRDRREALILGAAGIAAATAGFLLGPVLLKSTGSGAMGEGTATGSAAMRAANLVDLSGRPRRLSEWLDRILVCNFWATWCAPCREEIPLLMAARQKYAPRGVEIVGIAIDNGSKVLEFTLSFNISYPILLAEADGLDLMRQLGNVSGGLPYTVVADRQGTLVHRKLGAFKGTDLDSILGPLAQG
;
A
#
# COMPACT_ATOMS: atom_id res chain seq x y z
N MET A 1 -58.57 13.80 -46.48
CA MET A 1 -57.68 12.71 -45.98
C MET A 1 -56.21 12.94 -46.37
N GLN A 2 -55.86 13.37 -47.56
CA GLN A 2 -54.44 13.49 -47.99
C GLN A 2 -53.64 14.66 -47.33
N ARG A 3 -54.25 15.70 -46.83
CA ARG A 3 -53.54 16.80 -46.15
C ARG A 3 -53.07 16.47 -44.76
N GLN A 4 -53.75 15.60 -44.02
CA GLN A 4 -53.41 15.18 -42.69
C GLN A 4 -52.15 14.29 -42.74
N MET A 5 -52.09 13.35 -43.65
CA MET A 5 -50.94 12.43 -43.83
C MET A 5 -49.61 13.14 -44.19
N LYS A 6 -49.68 14.31 -44.89
CA LYS A 6 -48.45 15.06 -45.19
C LYS A 6 -47.92 15.83 -44.01
N ARG A 7 -48.76 16.20 -43.04
CA ARG A 7 -48.38 16.95 -41.82
C ARG A 7 -47.69 16.00 -40.86
N ASP A 8 -48.23 14.80 -40.67
CA ASP A 8 -47.65 13.78 -39.76
C ASP A 8 -46.27 13.31 -40.21
N ARG A 9 -46.04 13.19 -41.53
CA ARG A 9 -44.73 12.82 -42.10
C ARG A 9 -43.68 13.91 -41.91
N ARG A 10 -44.06 15.20 -41.92
CA ARG A 10 -43.13 16.29 -41.66
C ARG A 10 -42.74 16.42 -40.20
N GLU A 11 -43.67 16.17 -39.27
CA GLU A 11 -43.41 16.15 -37.84
C GLU A 11 -42.54 14.95 -37.46
N ALA A 12 -42.77 13.78 -38.01
CA ALA A 12 -41.93 12.61 -37.80
C ALA A 12 -40.47 12.79 -38.28
N LEU A 13 -40.28 13.51 -39.42
CA LEU A 13 -38.95 13.80 -39.94
C LEU A 13 -38.19 14.84 -39.10
N ILE A 14 -38.90 15.79 -38.52
CA ILE A 14 -38.27 16.82 -37.62
C ILE A 14 -37.85 16.19 -36.31
N LEU A 15 -38.65 15.28 -35.72
CA LEU A 15 -38.30 14.56 -34.50
C LEU A 15 -37.16 13.57 -34.71
N GLY A 16 -37.08 12.94 -35.86
CA GLY A 16 -35.97 12.01 -36.22
C GLY A 16 -34.64 12.76 -36.38
N ALA A 17 -34.65 13.95 -36.97
CA ALA A 17 -33.44 14.76 -37.18
C ALA A 17 -32.88 15.31 -35.84
N ALA A 18 -33.75 15.69 -34.89
CA ALA A 18 -33.32 16.14 -33.57
C ALA A 18 -32.68 15.03 -32.73
N GLY A 19 -33.16 13.78 -32.83
CA GLY A 19 -32.61 12.61 -32.14
C GLY A 19 -31.22 12.23 -32.63
N ILE A 20 -30.95 12.32 -33.92
CA ILE A 20 -29.63 11.99 -34.51
C ILE A 20 -28.59 13.05 -34.15
N ALA A 21 -28.94 14.32 -34.07
CA ALA A 21 -28.03 15.39 -33.67
C ALA A 21 -27.58 15.28 -32.21
N ALA A 22 -28.46 14.84 -31.30
CA ALA A 22 -28.11 14.63 -29.89
C ALA A 22 -27.19 13.42 -29.70
N ALA A 23 -27.37 12.34 -30.47
CA ALA A 23 -26.52 11.15 -30.39
C ALA A 23 -25.10 11.39 -30.93
N THR A 24 -24.92 12.21 -31.97
CA THR A 24 -23.59 12.51 -32.51
C THR A 24 -22.80 13.47 -31.62
N ALA A 25 -23.44 14.45 -30.95
CA ALA A 25 -22.78 15.33 -30.00
C ALA A 25 -22.29 14.57 -28.75
N GLY A 26 -23.06 13.60 -28.24
CA GLY A 26 -22.65 12.73 -27.12
C GLY A 26 -21.48 11.82 -27.47
N PHE A 27 -21.40 11.32 -28.72
CA PHE A 27 -20.33 10.45 -29.16
C PHE A 27 -18.99 11.18 -29.34
N LEU A 28 -18.99 12.45 -29.75
CA LEU A 28 -17.77 13.23 -29.95
C LEU A 28 -17.21 13.83 -28.66
N LEU A 29 -18.05 14.09 -27.63
CA LEU A 29 -17.64 14.63 -26.34
C LEU A 29 -17.43 13.55 -25.27
N GLY A 30 -17.99 12.37 -25.42
CA GLY A 30 -17.90 11.26 -24.48
C GLY A 30 -16.46 10.82 -24.17
N PRO A 31 -15.57 10.60 -25.15
CA PRO A 31 -14.21 10.17 -24.89
C PRO A 31 -13.31 11.25 -24.27
N VAL A 32 -13.69 12.54 -24.37
CA VAL A 32 -12.93 13.64 -23.76
C VAL A 32 -13.22 13.77 -22.27
N LEU A 33 -14.47 13.54 -21.83
CA LEU A 33 -14.86 13.58 -20.42
C LEU A 33 -14.48 12.33 -19.63
N LEU A 34 -14.32 11.16 -20.29
CA LEU A 34 -13.91 9.91 -19.67
C LEU A 34 -12.40 9.76 -19.48
N LYS A 35 -11.59 10.68 -20.03
CA LYS A 35 -10.12 10.60 -19.95
C LYS A 35 -9.53 11.21 -18.67
N SER A 36 -10.35 11.71 -17.74
CA SER A 36 -9.87 12.38 -16.52
C SER A 36 -10.07 11.58 -15.21
N THR A 37 -10.56 10.33 -15.26
CA THR A 37 -10.84 9.54 -14.04
C THR A 37 -9.99 8.26 -13.89
N GLY A 38 -8.95 8.08 -14.69
CA GLY A 38 -8.08 6.88 -14.63
C GLY A 38 -6.87 6.97 -13.71
N SER A 39 -6.56 8.12 -13.10
CA SER A 39 -5.34 8.33 -12.31
C SER A 39 -5.54 8.34 -10.78
N GLY A 40 -6.77 8.25 -10.28
CA GLY A 40 -7.09 8.42 -8.86
C GLY A 40 -6.83 7.19 -7.98
N ALA A 41 -7.08 5.99 -8.46
CA ALA A 41 -7.16 4.82 -7.59
C ALA A 41 -5.80 4.36 -7.00
N MET A 42 -4.69 4.52 -7.73
CA MET A 42 -3.36 4.18 -7.18
C MET A 42 -2.79 5.29 -6.28
N GLY A 43 -3.12 6.54 -6.54
CA GLY A 43 -2.70 7.68 -5.73
C GLY A 43 -3.40 7.75 -4.36
N GLU A 44 -4.69 7.49 -4.31
CA GLU A 44 -5.48 7.51 -3.05
C GLU A 44 -5.05 6.41 -2.08
N GLY A 45 -4.85 5.17 -2.56
CA GLY A 45 -4.37 4.07 -1.72
C GLY A 45 -2.96 4.31 -1.16
N THR A 46 -2.11 5.02 -1.89
CA THR A 46 -0.77 5.39 -1.41
C THR A 46 -0.83 6.53 -0.40
N ALA A 47 -1.64 7.55 -0.63
CA ALA A 47 -1.83 8.66 0.31
C ALA A 47 -2.44 8.20 1.64
N THR A 48 -3.47 7.34 1.59
CA THR A 48 -4.10 6.74 2.77
C THR A 48 -3.11 5.89 3.55
N GLY A 49 -2.35 5.02 2.88
CA GLY A 49 -1.33 4.18 3.53
C GLY A 49 -0.19 5.00 4.15
N SER A 50 0.28 6.05 3.49
CA SER A 50 1.30 6.95 4.04
C SER A 50 0.79 7.70 5.27
N ALA A 51 -0.48 8.12 5.27
CA ALA A 51 -1.11 8.74 6.44
C ALA A 51 -1.25 7.74 7.61
N ALA A 52 -1.69 6.51 7.33
CA ALA A 52 -1.79 5.45 8.33
C ALA A 52 -0.42 5.12 8.96
N MET A 53 0.65 5.05 8.16
CA MET A 53 2.00 4.83 8.67
C MET A 53 2.45 5.96 9.61
N ARG A 54 2.19 7.22 9.27
CA ARG A 54 2.53 8.36 10.13
C ARG A 54 1.74 8.39 11.43
N ALA A 55 0.48 7.95 11.39
CA ALA A 55 -0.41 7.94 12.55
C ALA A 55 -0.22 6.71 13.46
N ALA A 56 0.47 5.67 13.00
CA ALA A 56 0.60 4.41 13.72
C ALA A 56 1.33 4.59 15.05
N ASN A 57 0.65 4.24 16.12
CA ASN A 57 1.17 4.18 17.48
C ASN A 57 1.21 2.71 17.91
N LEU A 58 2.37 2.22 18.25
CA LEU A 58 2.65 0.85 18.62
C LEU A 58 3.40 0.85 19.95
N VAL A 59 3.74 -0.31 20.48
CA VAL A 59 4.59 -0.40 21.68
C VAL A 59 5.83 -1.22 21.37
N ASP A 60 6.96 -0.90 21.97
CA ASP A 60 8.15 -1.74 21.88
C ASP A 60 8.07 -2.94 22.87
N LEU A 61 9.06 -3.82 22.82
CA LEU A 61 9.10 -5.02 23.67
C LEU A 61 9.23 -4.70 25.18
N SER A 62 9.50 -3.45 25.55
CA SER A 62 9.49 -2.97 26.92
C SER A 62 8.18 -2.30 27.34
N GLY A 63 7.16 -2.28 26.43
CA GLY A 63 5.87 -1.64 26.65
C GLY A 63 5.86 -0.13 26.45
N ARG A 64 6.94 0.48 25.94
CA ARG A 64 7.00 1.93 25.68
C ARG A 64 6.31 2.27 24.37
N PRO A 65 5.47 3.33 24.34
CA PRO A 65 4.87 3.81 23.11
C PRO A 65 5.93 4.22 22.09
N ARG A 66 5.73 3.82 20.84
CA ARG A 66 6.59 4.14 19.69
C ARG A 66 5.73 4.52 18.49
N ARG A 67 6.22 5.42 17.68
CA ARG A 67 5.55 5.85 16.44
C ARG A 67 6.40 5.50 15.24
N LEU A 68 5.78 5.00 14.17
CA LEU A 68 6.51 4.76 12.92
C LEU A 68 7.07 6.06 12.33
N SER A 69 6.48 7.21 12.65
CA SER A 69 6.99 8.52 12.26
C SER A 69 8.38 8.86 12.81
N GLU A 70 8.86 8.15 13.82
CA GLU A 70 10.23 8.33 14.36
C GLU A 70 11.33 7.98 13.36
N TRP A 71 10.99 7.19 12.31
CA TRP A 71 11.93 6.75 11.29
C TRP A 71 11.61 7.29 9.89
N LEU A 72 10.68 8.25 9.74
CA LEU A 72 10.25 8.73 8.42
C LEU A 72 11.23 9.70 7.74
N ASP A 73 12.36 10.02 8.36
CA ASP A 73 13.51 10.69 7.71
C ASP A 73 14.43 9.70 6.96
N ARG A 74 14.10 8.40 7.05
CA ARG A 74 14.82 7.30 6.44
C ARG A 74 13.95 6.56 5.41
N ILE A 75 14.58 5.71 4.62
CA ILE A 75 13.87 4.67 3.89
C ILE A 75 13.44 3.64 4.93
N LEU A 76 12.13 3.52 5.18
CA LEU A 76 11.59 2.69 6.24
C LEU A 76 10.98 1.43 5.66
N VAL A 77 11.48 0.28 6.11
CA VAL A 77 10.92 -1.04 5.81
C VAL A 77 10.13 -1.51 7.04
N CYS A 78 8.81 -1.61 6.92
CA CYS A 78 7.95 -2.18 7.95
C CYS A 78 7.55 -3.60 7.55
N ASN A 79 8.02 -4.58 8.32
CA ASN A 79 7.74 -6.00 8.10
C ASN A 79 6.77 -6.51 9.15
N PHE A 80 5.58 -6.91 8.74
CA PHE A 80 4.55 -7.52 9.58
C PHE A 80 4.76 -9.03 9.64
N TRP A 81 4.88 -9.57 10.86
CA TRP A 81 5.23 -10.96 11.08
C TRP A 81 4.63 -11.55 12.38
N ALA A 82 4.78 -12.85 12.58
CA ALA A 82 4.42 -13.52 13.83
C ALA A 82 5.35 -14.71 14.11
N THR A 83 5.48 -15.09 15.37
CA THR A 83 6.37 -16.21 15.79
C THR A 83 5.95 -17.56 15.22
N TRP A 84 4.67 -17.77 15.01
CA TRP A 84 4.07 -18.98 14.44
C TRP A 84 4.11 -19.03 12.90
N CYS A 85 4.49 -17.93 12.24
CA CYS A 85 4.52 -17.83 10.78
C CYS A 85 5.86 -18.36 10.24
N ALA A 86 5.87 -19.57 9.69
CA ALA A 86 7.09 -20.20 9.19
C ALA A 86 7.82 -19.36 8.11
N PRO A 87 7.16 -18.86 7.03
CA PRO A 87 7.85 -18.03 6.04
C PRO A 87 8.36 -16.71 6.59
N CYS A 88 7.72 -16.16 7.65
CA CYS A 88 8.23 -14.96 8.32
C CYS A 88 9.59 -15.23 8.98
N ARG A 89 9.73 -16.37 9.65
CA ARG A 89 10.97 -16.76 10.31
C ARG A 89 12.12 -16.99 9.32
N GLU A 90 11.80 -17.51 8.14
CA GLU A 90 12.78 -17.76 7.07
C GLU A 90 13.37 -16.47 6.48
N GLU A 91 12.61 -15.37 6.44
CA GLU A 91 13.09 -14.10 5.87
C GLU A 91 13.85 -13.22 6.88
N ILE A 92 13.74 -13.46 8.20
CA ILE A 92 14.41 -12.65 9.24
C ILE A 92 15.93 -12.50 8.99
N PRO A 93 16.69 -13.55 8.65
CA PRO A 93 18.11 -13.38 8.35
C PRO A 93 18.37 -12.45 7.16
N LEU A 94 17.52 -12.46 6.14
CA LEU A 94 17.63 -11.56 4.98
C LEU A 94 17.36 -10.11 5.39
N LEU A 95 16.37 -9.86 6.25
CA LEU A 95 16.07 -8.55 6.80
C LEU A 95 17.24 -8.01 7.64
N MET A 96 17.83 -8.86 8.50
CA MET A 96 19.00 -8.50 9.31
C MET A 96 20.20 -8.12 8.42
N ALA A 97 20.51 -8.93 7.41
CA ALA A 97 21.58 -8.67 6.45
C ALA A 97 21.33 -7.37 5.63
N ALA A 98 20.10 -7.17 5.17
CA ALA A 98 19.71 -5.96 4.47
C ALA A 98 19.86 -4.72 5.36
N ARG A 99 19.41 -4.77 6.62
CA ARG A 99 19.62 -3.67 7.55
C ARG A 99 21.09 -3.36 7.74
N GLN A 100 21.93 -4.35 7.99
CA GLN A 100 23.37 -4.18 8.14
C GLN A 100 24.00 -3.50 6.90
N LYS A 101 23.60 -3.94 5.71
CA LYS A 101 24.10 -3.42 4.43
C LYS A 101 23.66 -1.98 4.13
N TYR A 102 22.41 -1.64 4.45
CA TYR A 102 21.77 -0.40 4.01
C TYR A 102 21.59 0.66 5.10
N ALA A 103 21.75 0.33 6.40
CA ALA A 103 21.64 1.31 7.49
C ALA A 103 22.59 2.52 7.32
N PRO A 104 23.86 2.36 6.87
CA PRO A 104 24.73 3.49 6.58
C PRO A 104 24.23 4.42 5.47
N ARG A 105 23.29 3.94 4.64
CA ARG A 105 22.66 4.71 3.55
C ARG A 105 21.27 5.21 3.90
N GLY A 106 20.93 5.23 5.19
CA GLY A 106 19.68 5.78 5.69
C GLY A 106 18.47 4.85 5.53
N VAL A 107 18.67 3.54 5.50
CA VAL A 107 17.58 2.55 5.58
C VAL A 107 17.41 2.09 7.03
N GLU A 108 16.16 2.01 7.49
CA GLU A 108 15.81 1.33 8.74
C GLU A 108 14.78 0.22 8.47
N ILE A 109 14.90 -0.86 9.21
CA ILE A 109 13.94 -1.98 9.19
C ILE A 109 13.28 -2.07 10.56
N VAL A 110 11.97 -2.13 10.59
CA VAL A 110 11.16 -2.28 11.80
C VAL A 110 10.26 -3.48 11.62
N GLY A 111 10.39 -4.46 12.52
CA GLY A 111 9.48 -5.59 12.60
C GLY A 111 8.24 -5.23 13.40
N ILE A 112 7.06 -5.48 12.83
CA ILE A 112 5.77 -5.25 13.49
C ILE A 112 5.16 -6.62 13.76
N ALA A 113 5.19 -7.04 15.01
CA ALA A 113 4.74 -8.36 15.40
C ALA A 113 3.24 -8.38 15.71
N ILE A 114 2.52 -9.32 15.08
CA ILE A 114 1.10 -9.60 15.32
C ILE A 114 1.02 -10.90 16.11
N ASP A 115 1.46 -10.82 17.36
CA ASP A 115 1.53 -11.97 18.27
C ASP A 115 1.65 -11.49 19.72
N ASN A 116 1.57 -12.42 20.66
CA ASN A 116 1.73 -12.14 22.07
C ASN A 116 3.14 -11.62 22.40
N GLY A 117 3.22 -10.51 23.14
CA GLY A 117 4.48 -9.82 23.45
C GLY A 117 5.53 -10.69 24.11
N SER A 118 5.15 -11.60 25.04
CA SER A 118 6.08 -12.51 25.72
C SER A 118 6.71 -13.49 24.74
N LYS A 119 5.92 -14.07 23.82
CA LYS A 119 6.43 -14.96 22.77
C LYS A 119 7.35 -14.24 21.80
N VAL A 120 6.98 -13.00 21.44
CA VAL A 120 7.80 -12.15 20.55
C VAL A 120 9.13 -11.82 21.21
N LEU A 121 9.14 -11.46 22.50
CA LEU A 121 10.37 -11.19 23.24
C LEU A 121 11.28 -12.40 23.28
N GLU A 122 10.77 -13.56 23.69
CA GLU A 122 11.54 -14.82 23.73
C GLU A 122 12.12 -15.15 22.37
N PHE A 123 11.31 -15.08 21.32
CA PHE A 123 11.73 -15.35 19.94
C PHE A 123 12.81 -14.36 19.48
N THR A 124 12.63 -13.07 19.73
CA THR A 124 13.58 -12.01 19.36
C THR A 124 14.95 -12.23 19.98
N LEU A 125 14.97 -12.65 21.27
CA LEU A 125 16.21 -12.95 21.99
C LEU A 125 16.87 -14.23 21.44
N SER A 126 16.11 -15.31 21.23
CA SER A 126 16.64 -16.58 20.76
C SER A 126 17.18 -16.53 19.32
N PHE A 127 16.61 -15.70 18.46
CA PHE A 127 17.06 -15.49 17.09
C PHE A 127 18.04 -14.32 16.92
N ASN A 128 18.40 -13.60 18.02
CA ASN A 128 19.27 -12.43 18.01
C ASN A 128 18.82 -11.38 16.98
N ILE A 129 17.53 -11.10 16.91
CA ILE A 129 17.00 -10.10 15.95
C ILE A 129 17.56 -8.73 16.30
N SER A 130 18.28 -8.10 15.36
CA SER A 130 19.07 -6.88 15.60
C SER A 130 18.38 -5.59 15.20
N TYR A 131 17.14 -5.65 14.67
CA TYR A 131 16.34 -4.48 14.29
C TYR A 131 15.20 -4.23 15.29
N PRO A 132 14.67 -2.99 15.37
CA PRO A 132 13.55 -2.67 16.26
C PRO A 132 12.33 -3.56 16.02
N ILE A 133 11.76 -4.06 17.11
CA ILE A 133 10.51 -4.84 17.09
C ILE A 133 9.44 -4.05 17.84
N LEU A 134 8.29 -3.87 17.19
CA LEU A 134 7.10 -3.27 17.75
C LEU A 134 5.98 -4.31 17.81
N LEU A 135 5.13 -4.20 18.79
CA LEU A 135 3.94 -5.03 18.98
C LEU A 135 2.73 -4.27 18.46
N ALA A 136 1.93 -4.92 17.65
CA ALA A 136 0.71 -4.37 17.05
C ALA A 136 -0.57 -5.10 17.48
N GLU A 137 -0.45 -6.23 18.20
CA GLU A 137 -1.57 -7.02 18.71
C GLU A 137 -2.83 -6.98 17.80
N ALA A 138 -4.01 -6.65 18.36
CA ALA A 138 -5.26 -6.62 17.60
C ALA A 138 -5.32 -5.50 16.54
N ASP A 139 -4.70 -4.34 16.81
CA ASP A 139 -4.72 -3.18 15.91
C ASP A 139 -3.82 -3.37 14.68
N GLY A 140 -2.93 -4.36 14.72
CA GLY A 140 -2.02 -4.66 13.63
C GLY A 140 -2.70 -5.10 12.34
N LEU A 141 -3.82 -5.81 12.45
CA LEU A 141 -4.61 -6.20 11.27
C LEU A 141 -5.25 -5.00 10.58
N ASP A 142 -5.73 -4.03 11.34
CA ASP A 142 -6.32 -2.81 10.78
C ASP A 142 -5.25 -1.92 10.16
N LEU A 143 -4.09 -1.80 10.78
CA LEU A 143 -2.95 -1.11 10.19
C LEU A 143 -2.53 -1.78 8.87
N MET A 144 -2.40 -3.12 8.83
CA MET A 144 -2.08 -3.83 7.59
C MET A 144 -3.09 -3.57 6.48
N ARG A 145 -4.41 -3.56 6.78
CA ARG A 145 -5.46 -3.25 5.80
C ARG A 145 -5.31 -1.84 5.23
N GLN A 146 -5.07 -0.85 6.08
CA GLN A 146 -4.82 0.54 5.67
C GLN A 146 -3.55 0.66 4.83
N LEU A 147 -2.57 -0.20 5.05
CA LEU A 147 -1.34 -0.28 4.26
C LEU A 147 -1.49 -1.12 2.98
N GLY A 148 -2.67 -1.69 2.71
CA GLY A 148 -3.02 -2.39 1.46
C GLY A 148 -3.10 -3.92 1.56
N ASN A 149 -2.88 -4.53 2.73
CA ASN A 149 -3.05 -5.96 2.94
C ASN A 149 -4.46 -6.29 3.47
N VAL A 150 -5.42 -6.33 2.57
CA VAL A 150 -6.83 -6.61 2.93
C VAL A 150 -7.03 -8.05 3.41
N SER A 151 -6.20 -8.98 2.92
CA SER A 151 -6.28 -10.40 3.27
C SER A 151 -5.76 -10.73 4.67
N GLY A 152 -4.94 -9.86 5.28
CA GLY A 152 -4.29 -10.12 6.56
C GLY A 152 -3.20 -11.21 6.51
N GLY A 153 -2.75 -11.61 5.31
CA GLY A 153 -1.70 -12.64 5.13
C GLY A 153 -0.33 -12.17 5.63
N LEU A 154 0.49 -13.11 6.13
CA LEU A 154 1.85 -12.88 6.62
C LEU A 154 2.87 -13.75 5.86
N PRO A 155 4.13 -13.29 5.73
CA PRO A 155 4.60 -11.96 6.09
C PRO A 155 4.07 -10.90 5.11
N TYR A 156 3.98 -9.68 5.59
CA TYR A 156 3.64 -8.53 4.75
C TYR A 156 4.62 -7.40 4.98
N THR A 157 5.18 -6.84 3.92
CA THR A 157 6.16 -5.77 4.03
C THR A 157 5.74 -4.56 3.20
N VAL A 158 5.89 -3.39 3.78
CA VAL A 158 5.77 -2.12 3.09
C VAL A 158 7.08 -1.34 3.20
N VAL A 159 7.42 -0.60 2.14
CA VAL A 159 8.57 0.29 2.12
C VAL A 159 8.11 1.71 1.88
N ALA A 160 8.56 2.64 2.70
CA ALA A 160 8.39 4.07 2.52
C ALA A 160 9.73 4.73 2.18
N ASP A 161 9.69 5.74 1.32
CA ASP A 161 10.83 6.62 1.06
C ASP A 161 11.10 7.59 2.22
N ARG A 162 12.14 8.45 2.09
CA ARG A 162 12.50 9.46 3.11
C ARG A 162 11.42 10.52 3.33
N GLN A 163 10.49 10.69 2.40
CA GLN A 163 9.34 11.58 2.50
C GLN A 163 8.14 10.90 3.18
N GLY A 164 8.27 9.60 3.51
CA GLY A 164 7.22 8.79 4.10
C GLY A 164 6.12 8.39 3.11
N THR A 165 6.43 8.40 1.82
CA THR A 165 5.55 7.90 0.77
C THR A 165 5.74 6.40 0.61
N LEU A 166 4.65 5.63 0.59
CA LEU A 166 4.72 4.20 0.35
C LEU A 166 5.10 3.92 -1.11
N VAL A 167 6.29 3.35 -1.31
CA VAL A 167 6.86 3.08 -2.64
C VAL A 167 6.84 1.60 -3.01
N HIS A 168 6.70 0.70 -2.02
CA HIS A 168 6.63 -0.74 -2.28
C HIS A 168 5.75 -1.47 -1.28
N ARG A 169 5.10 -2.53 -1.72
CA ARG A 169 4.31 -3.46 -0.90
C ARG A 169 4.56 -4.89 -1.39
N LYS A 170 4.73 -5.82 -0.44
CA LYS A 170 4.92 -7.24 -0.75
C LYS A 170 4.16 -8.10 0.25
N LEU A 171 3.30 -8.96 -0.24
CA LEU A 171 2.73 -10.08 0.50
C LEU A 171 3.57 -11.33 0.22
N GLY A 172 3.93 -12.06 1.27
CA GLY A 172 4.83 -13.22 1.21
C GLY A 172 6.30 -12.86 1.45
N ALA A 173 7.09 -13.89 1.78
CA ALA A 173 8.49 -13.73 2.18
C ALA A 173 9.39 -13.21 1.05
N PHE A 174 10.42 -12.47 1.43
CA PHE A 174 11.54 -12.11 0.55
C PHE A 174 12.44 -13.34 0.29
N LYS A 175 13.00 -13.38 -0.91
CA LYS A 175 13.94 -14.42 -1.33
C LYS A 175 15.15 -13.82 -2.02
N GLY A 176 16.33 -14.42 -1.80
CA GLY A 176 17.55 -14.04 -2.49
C GLY A 176 17.81 -12.53 -2.48
N THR A 177 17.84 -11.92 -3.65
CA THR A 177 18.16 -10.50 -3.86
C THR A 177 16.95 -9.57 -3.92
N ASP A 178 15.76 -10.03 -3.53
CA ASP A 178 14.53 -9.22 -3.60
C ASP A 178 14.68 -7.86 -2.88
N LEU A 179 15.23 -7.88 -1.65
CA LEU A 179 15.46 -6.65 -0.87
C LEU A 179 16.47 -5.73 -1.52
N ASP A 180 17.53 -6.28 -2.13
CA ASP A 180 18.54 -5.48 -2.82
C ASP A 180 17.96 -4.76 -4.05
N SER A 181 17.06 -5.40 -4.78
CA SER A 181 16.41 -4.80 -5.94
C SER A 181 15.50 -3.63 -5.59
N ILE A 182 14.93 -3.64 -4.38
CA ILE A 182 14.07 -2.58 -3.86
C ILE A 182 14.88 -1.48 -3.18
N LEU A 183 15.76 -1.86 -2.26
CA LEU A 183 16.48 -0.90 -1.42
C LEU A 183 17.67 -0.26 -2.13
N GLY A 184 18.32 -0.96 -3.07
CA GLY A 184 19.47 -0.47 -3.80
C GLY A 184 19.20 0.88 -4.49
N PRO A 185 18.20 0.98 -5.37
CA PRO A 185 17.85 2.24 -6.04
C PRO A 185 17.45 3.36 -5.06
N LEU A 186 16.65 3.05 -4.03
CA LEU A 186 16.19 4.02 -3.03
C LEU A 186 17.34 4.58 -2.18
N ALA A 187 18.35 3.76 -1.90
CA ALA A 187 19.49 4.12 -1.06
C ALA A 187 20.61 4.86 -1.82
N GLN A 188 20.46 5.07 -3.13
CA GLN A 188 21.41 5.84 -3.96
C GLN A 188 21.01 7.31 -4.12
N GLY A 189 19.74 7.65 -3.91
CA GLY A 189 19.20 9.00 -3.91
C GLY A 189 19.17 9.57 -2.49
#